data_9480ee31eba9bec5175ccba09bc2285d
#
_entry.id   9480ee31eba9bec5175ccba09bc2285d
#
_cell.length_a   1.000
_cell.length_b   1.000
_cell.length_c   1.000
_cell.angle_alpha   90.00
_cell.angle_beta   90.00
_cell.angle_gamma   90.00
#
_symmetry.space_group_name_H-M   'P 1'
#
loop_
_entity.id
_entity.type
_entity.pdbx_description
1 polymer ?
#
loop_
_entity_poly.entity_id
_entity_poly.type
_entity_poly.pdbx_seq_one_letter_code
_entity_poly.pdbx_strand_id
1 'polypeptide(L)'
;MIFKLIIIFLLIILIAIFINMVEDHENYKKISFKETMDLLNIPIITFVCNEKKLHFLLDSGSSYSHISPEAVNYIGGKLENIGEDVQTVGAGGMLNNNKHCILKLEYNKEFYDSDFIVTEQLAQQLEAIKKDFNIEIHGVLGGDFLSRYDYVIDFKELVAYSKRKCKRTK
;
A
#
# COMPACT_ATOMS: atom_id res chain seq x y z
N MET A 1 51.83 -21.64 6.58
CA MET A 1 51.41 -20.29 7.00
C MET A 1 50.50 -19.63 5.97
N ILE A 2 50.85 -19.59 4.69
CA ILE A 2 50.09 -18.99 3.58
C ILE A 2 48.67 -19.60 3.45
N PHE A 3 48.53 -20.92 3.53
CA PHE A 3 47.25 -21.62 3.40
C PHE A 3 46.22 -21.19 4.48
N LYS A 4 46.64 -20.99 5.73
CA LYS A 4 45.79 -20.50 6.80
C LYS A 4 45.32 -19.06 6.55
N LEU A 5 46.17 -18.20 5.98
CA LEU A 5 45.83 -16.81 5.63
C LEU A 5 44.81 -16.76 4.50
N ILE A 6 44.91 -17.65 3.51
CA ILE A 6 43.91 -17.75 2.41
C ILE A 6 42.53 -18.15 2.95
N ILE A 7 42.46 -19.13 3.87
CA ILE A 7 41.21 -19.57 4.47
C ILE A 7 40.55 -18.42 5.27
N ILE A 8 41.32 -17.70 6.06
CA ILE A 8 40.81 -16.54 6.83
C ILE A 8 40.27 -15.47 5.89
N PHE A 9 40.98 -15.16 4.79
CA PHE A 9 40.55 -14.17 3.81
C PHE A 9 39.24 -14.58 3.12
N LEU A 10 39.09 -15.85 2.72
CA LEU A 10 37.85 -16.37 2.14
C LEU A 10 36.69 -16.32 3.13
N LEU A 11 36.93 -16.61 4.41
CA LEU A 11 35.92 -16.51 5.45
C LEU A 11 35.42 -15.09 5.64
N ILE A 12 36.32 -14.12 5.63
CA ILE A 12 35.96 -12.68 5.73
C ILE A 12 35.11 -12.25 4.53
N ILE A 13 35.47 -12.68 3.32
CA ILE A 13 34.67 -12.40 2.11
C ILE A 13 33.27 -13.01 2.25
N LEU A 14 33.16 -14.25 2.70
CA LEU A 14 31.89 -14.94 2.86
C LEU A 14 31.00 -14.24 3.91
N ILE A 15 31.59 -13.79 5.02
CA ILE A 15 30.90 -13.00 6.04
C ILE A 15 30.44 -11.66 5.49
N ALA A 16 31.27 -10.96 4.72
CA ALA A 16 30.91 -9.68 4.10
C ALA A 16 29.77 -9.84 3.09
N ILE A 17 29.77 -10.91 2.27
CA ILE A 17 28.67 -11.23 1.36
C ILE A 17 27.40 -11.54 2.14
N PHE A 18 27.50 -12.32 3.21
CA PHE A 18 26.36 -12.66 4.07
C PHE A 18 25.74 -11.42 4.74
N ILE A 19 26.59 -10.54 5.28
CA ILE A 19 26.13 -9.26 5.87
C ILE A 19 25.42 -8.40 4.82
N ASN A 20 25.98 -8.27 3.61
CA ASN A 20 25.33 -7.52 2.52
C ASN A 20 23.99 -8.15 2.09
N MET A 21 23.89 -9.48 2.04
CA MET A 21 22.62 -10.17 1.74
C MET A 21 21.57 -9.95 2.82
N VAL A 22 21.96 -9.96 4.11
CA VAL A 22 21.05 -9.70 5.22
C VAL A 22 20.60 -8.23 5.22
N GLU A 23 21.51 -7.27 5.01
CA GLU A 23 21.16 -5.85 4.91
C GLU A 23 20.25 -5.54 3.71
N ASP A 24 20.41 -6.22 2.56
CA ASP A 24 19.51 -6.05 1.41
C ASP A 24 18.09 -6.57 1.72
N HIS A 25 17.94 -7.56 2.59
CA HIS A 25 16.63 -8.10 2.98
C HIS A 25 15.88 -7.20 3.99
N GLU A 26 16.57 -6.38 4.77
CA GLU A 26 15.96 -5.49 5.76
C GLU A 26 15.53 -4.11 5.21
N ASN A 27 15.99 -3.72 4.03
CA ASN A 27 15.78 -2.38 3.46
C ASN A 27 14.54 -2.24 2.56
N TYR A 28 13.66 -3.23 2.52
CA TYR A 28 12.40 -3.11 1.78
C TYR A 28 11.35 -2.35 2.61
N LYS A 29 10.67 -1.40 1.96
CA LYS A 29 9.47 -0.78 2.54
C LYS A 29 8.40 -1.85 2.65
N LYS A 30 8.03 -2.21 3.88
CA LYS A 30 7.01 -3.23 4.14
C LYS A 30 5.77 -2.59 4.73
N ILE A 31 4.62 -2.98 4.20
CA ILE A 31 3.30 -2.63 4.72
C ILE A 31 2.64 -3.95 5.14
N SER A 32 2.30 -4.09 6.42
CA SER A 32 1.67 -5.31 6.93
C SER A 32 0.15 -5.22 6.86
N PHE A 33 -0.48 -6.30 6.44
CA PHE A 33 -1.93 -6.52 6.55
C PHE A 33 -2.25 -7.79 7.36
N LYS A 34 -1.28 -8.26 8.16
CA LYS A 34 -1.38 -9.50 8.93
C LYS A 34 -2.56 -9.50 9.88
N GLU A 35 -2.72 -8.43 10.66
CA GLU A 35 -3.77 -8.34 11.68
C GLU A 35 -5.17 -8.51 11.07
N THR A 36 -5.44 -7.84 9.96
CA THR A 36 -6.74 -7.90 9.30
C THR A 36 -6.98 -9.20 8.56
N MET A 37 -5.94 -9.82 8.01
CA MET A 37 -6.02 -11.16 7.44
C MET A 37 -6.30 -12.22 8.51
N ASP A 38 -5.62 -12.16 9.65
CA ASP A 38 -5.81 -13.11 10.75
C ASP A 38 -7.24 -13.01 11.35
N LEU A 39 -7.82 -11.81 11.38
CA LEU A 39 -9.14 -11.56 11.98
C LEU A 39 -10.30 -11.73 10.99
N LEU A 40 -10.12 -11.30 9.75
CA LEU A 40 -11.20 -11.09 8.80
C LEU A 40 -11.02 -11.80 7.46
N ASN A 41 -9.84 -12.37 7.20
CA ASN A 41 -9.42 -12.85 5.88
C ASN A 41 -9.46 -11.76 4.78
N ILE A 42 -9.30 -10.50 5.16
CA ILE A 42 -9.33 -9.35 4.23
C ILE A 42 -8.05 -8.54 4.40
N PRO A 43 -7.30 -8.23 3.32
CA PRO A 43 -6.07 -7.46 3.38
C PRO A 43 -6.37 -5.96 3.50
N ILE A 44 -6.55 -5.47 4.71
CA ILE A 44 -6.78 -4.06 5.01
C ILE A 44 -5.50 -3.45 5.57
N ILE A 45 -5.12 -2.28 5.05
CA ILE A 45 -3.97 -1.51 5.48
C ILE A 45 -4.44 -0.18 6.06
N THR A 46 -3.86 0.21 7.20
CA THR A 46 -4.17 1.48 7.84
C THR A 46 -3.05 2.48 7.59
N PHE A 47 -3.40 3.60 6.96
CA PHE A 47 -2.54 4.77 6.80
C PHE A 47 -3.00 5.91 7.69
N VAL A 48 -2.12 6.88 7.90
CA VAL A 48 -2.46 8.17 8.51
C VAL A 48 -2.47 9.23 7.41
N CYS A 49 -3.50 10.07 7.41
CA CYS A 49 -3.61 11.24 6.55
C CYS A 49 -4.22 12.38 7.35
N ASN A 50 -3.56 13.54 7.41
CA ASN A 50 -3.99 14.68 8.22
C ASN A 50 -4.34 14.28 9.67
N GLU A 51 -3.45 13.53 10.32
CA GLU A 51 -3.57 13.01 11.70
C GLU A 51 -4.74 12.04 11.91
N LYS A 52 -5.44 11.62 10.85
CA LYS A 52 -6.56 10.69 10.89
C LYS A 52 -6.20 9.35 10.27
N LYS A 53 -6.72 8.28 10.84
CA LYS A 53 -6.52 6.91 10.33
C LYS A 53 -7.50 6.64 9.19
N LEU A 54 -6.97 6.15 8.08
CA LEU A 54 -7.73 5.66 6.94
C LEU A 54 -7.43 4.19 6.72
N HIS A 55 -8.46 3.38 6.58
CA HIS A 55 -8.36 1.96 6.31
C HIS A 55 -8.65 1.70 4.85
N PHE A 56 -7.71 1.09 4.14
CA PHE A 56 -7.84 0.76 2.73
C PHE A 56 -7.80 -0.73 2.50
N LEU A 57 -8.72 -1.23 1.71
CA LEU A 57 -8.66 -2.57 1.15
C LEU A 57 -7.54 -2.62 0.09
N LEU A 58 -6.66 -3.61 0.18
CA LEU A 58 -5.67 -3.88 -0.86
C LEU A 58 -6.28 -4.79 -1.92
N ASP A 59 -6.51 -4.26 -3.13
CA ASP A 59 -7.18 -4.99 -4.21
C ASP A 59 -6.39 -4.92 -5.52
N SER A 60 -5.64 -5.96 -5.82
CA SER A 60 -4.89 -6.09 -7.08
C SER A 60 -5.79 -6.27 -8.31
N GLY A 61 -7.07 -6.54 -8.12
CA GLY A 61 -8.08 -6.65 -9.19
C GLY A 61 -8.66 -5.31 -9.61
N SER A 62 -8.48 -4.27 -8.80
CA SER A 62 -8.85 -2.89 -9.15
C SER A 62 -7.70 -2.22 -9.91
N SER A 63 -7.96 -1.65 -11.09
CA SER A 63 -6.94 -0.92 -11.86
C SER A 63 -6.52 0.38 -11.19
N TYR A 64 -7.45 1.05 -10.52
CA TYR A 64 -7.27 2.35 -9.89
C TYR A 64 -7.61 2.30 -8.41
N SER A 65 -6.98 3.21 -7.66
CA SER A 65 -7.31 3.44 -6.26
C SER A 65 -8.58 4.30 -6.14
N HIS A 66 -9.46 3.93 -5.20
CA HIS A 66 -10.73 4.58 -4.99
C HIS A 66 -10.89 5.02 -3.53
N ILE A 67 -11.61 6.12 -3.31
CA ILE A 67 -11.95 6.61 -1.97
C ILE A 67 -13.41 7.04 -1.91
N SER A 68 -14.06 6.87 -0.77
CA SER A 68 -15.43 7.34 -0.59
C SER A 68 -15.48 8.86 -0.36
N PRO A 69 -16.55 9.55 -0.78
CA PRO A 69 -16.74 10.97 -0.49
C PRO A 69 -16.72 11.28 1.01
N GLU A 70 -17.25 10.37 1.84
CA GLU A 70 -17.28 10.50 3.30
C GLU A 70 -15.86 10.50 3.87
N ALA A 71 -14.98 9.63 3.35
CA ALA A 71 -13.57 9.58 3.76
C ALA A 71 -12.84 10.88 3.39
N VAL A 72 -13.08 11.42 2.18
CA VAL A 72 -12.52 12.71 1.76
C VAL A 72 -12.97 13.83 2.69
N ASN A 73 -14.26 13.90 3.01
CA ASN A 73 -14.78 14.87 3.97
C ASN A 73 -14.21 14.68 5.38
N TYR A 74 -14.07 13.42 5.81
CA TYR A 74 -13.51 13.09 7.12
C TYR A 74 -12.09 13.66 7.30
N ILE A 75 -11.22 13.55 6.28
CA ILE A 75 -9.85 14.07 6.35
C ILE A 75 -9.73 15.56 5.98
N GLY A 76 -10.80 16.21 5.54
CA GLY A 76 -10.75 17.58 5.01
C GLY A 76 -10.01 17.67 3.67
N GLY A 77 -10.08 16.62 2.87
CA GLY A 77 -9.46 16.54 1.55
C GLY A 77 -10.13 17.50 0.55
N LYS A 78 -9.37 17.89 -0.48
CA LYS A 78 -9.90 18.69 -1.59
C LYS A 78 -10.24 17.80 -2.76
N LEU A 79 -11.39 18.03 -3.37
CA LEU A 79 -11.78 17.39 -4.62
C LEU A 79 -11.25 18.21 -5.80
N GLU A 80 -10.58 17.54 -6.71
CA GLU A 80 -10.14 18.09 -7.97
C GLU A 80 -10.97 17.46 -9.10
N ASN A 81 -11.51 18.31 -9.99
CA ASN A 81 -12.14 17.82 -11.21
C ASN A 81 -11.06 17.69 -12.27
N ILE A 82 -10.74 16.48 -12.66
CA ILE A 82 -9.91 16.21 -13.82
C ILE A 82 -10.83 16.21 -15.04
N GLY A 83 -10.56 17.07 -16.01
CA GLY A 83 -11.48 17.46 -17.08
C GLY A 83 -11.93 16.36 -18.05
N GLU A 84 -11.53 15.11 -17.89
CA GLU A 84 -11.99 13.96 -18.64
C GLU A 84 -12.54 12.89 -17.70
N ASP A 85 -13.70 12.33 -18.06
CA ASP A 85 -14.27 11.20 -17.34
C ASP A 85 -13.36 9.98 -17.46
N VAL A 86 -12.84 9.50 -16.32
CA VAL A 86 -12.10 8.24 -16.27
C VAL A 86 -13.12 7.11 -16.22
N GLN A 87 -13.13 6.30 -17.28
CA GLN A 87 -13.90 5.07 -17.30
C GLN A 87 -13.14 3.98 -16.51
N THR A 88 -13.70 3.53 -15.42
CA THR A 88 -13.16 2.41 -14.66
C THR A 88 -14.12 1.21 -14.75
N VAL A 89 -13.55 0.03 -14.92
CA VAL A 89 -14.30 -1.23 -14.89
C VAL A 89 -13.99 -1.93 -13.58
N GLY A 90 -15.01 -2.18 -12.79
CA GLY A 90 -14.89 -2.93 -11.53
C GLY A 90 -15.97 -3.99 -11.43
N ALA A 91 -16.01 -4.74 -10.34
CA ALA A 91 -17.03 -5.77 -10.07
C ALA A 91 -18.48 -5.24 -10.10
N GLY A 92 -18.67 -3.92 -9.96
CA GLY A 92 -19.95 -3.22 -10.05
C GLY A 92 -20.31 -2.69 -11.44
N GLY A 93 -19.50 -2.93 -12.49
CA GLY A 93 -19.71 -2.43 -13.84
C GLY A 93 -18.79 -1.26 -14.23
N MET A 94 -19.17 -0.51 -15.28
CA MET A 94 -18.44 0.69 -15.73
C MET A 94 -18.82 1.89 -14.89
N LEU A 95 -17.82 2.60 -14.41
CA LEU A 95 -17.94 3.84 -13.66
C LEU A 95 -17.35 4.99 -14.49
N ASN A 96 -18.12 6.06 -14.65
CA ASN A 96 -17.63 7.31 -15.20
C ASN A 96 -17.44 8.29 -14.03
N ASN A 97 -16.21 8.58 -13.68
CA ASN A 97 -15.89 9.51 -12.60
C ASN A 97 -14.85 10.54 -13.06
N ASN A 98 -15.12 11.80 -12.75
CA ASN A 98 -14.24 12.93 -13.00
C ASN A 98 -13.72 13.60 -11.73
N LYS A 99 -14.04 13.05 -10.56
CA LYS A 99 -13.61 13.62 -9.28
C LYS A 99 -12.43 12.81 -8.75
N HIS A 100 -11.35 13.52 -8.49
CA HIS A 100 -10.13 12.97 -7.93
C HIS A 100 -9.77 13.64 -6.61
N CYS A 101 -9.03 12.91 -5.79
CA CYS A 101 -8.46 13.42 -4.56
C CYS A 101 -7.04 12.91 -4.41
N ILE A 102 -6.07 13.83 -4.39
CA ILE A 102 -4.67 13.50 -4.15
C ILE A 102 -4.41 13.56 -2.66
N LEU A 103 -3.94 12.45 -2.11
CA LEU A 103 -3.65 12.32 -0.69
C LEU A 103 -2.19 11.97 -0.46
N LYS A 104 -1.63 12.53 0.60
CA LYS A 104 -0.35 12.12 1.15
C LYS A 104 -0.60 11.19 2.33
N LEU A 105 -0.44 9.90 2.11
CA LEU A 105 -0.63 8.86 3.10
C LEU A 105 0.67 8.62 3.87
N GLU A 106 0.61 8.40 5.16
CA GLU A 106 1.75 8.04 5.99
C GLU A 106 1.59 6.62 6.56
N TYR A 107 2.64 5.82 6.45
CA TYR A 107 2.77 4.51 7.08
C TYR A 107 4.20 4.34 7.61
N ASN A 108 4.36 4.12 8.91
CA ASN A 108 5.67 3.97 9.56
C ASN A 108 6.68 5.08 9.22
N LYS A 109 6.23 6.35 9.24
CA LYS A 109 7.02 7.54 8.89
C LYS A 109 7.44 7.64 7.41
N GLU A 110 6.95 6.75 6.57
CA GLU A 110 7.09 6.80 5.12
C GLU A 110 5.85 7.42 4.50
N PHE A 111 6.05 8.24 3.47
CA PHE A 111 4.98 8.96 2.80
C PHE A 111 4.72 8.41 1.41
N TYR A 112 3.44 8.36 1.06
CA TYR A 112 2.92 7.83 -0.21
C TYR A 112 1.94 8.83 -0.81
N ASP A 113 2.33 9.42 -1.94
CA ASP A 113 1.42 10.27 -2.70
C ASP A 113 0.52 9.39 -3.57
N SER A 114 -0.77 9.45 -3.35
CA SER A 114 -1.75 8.61 -4.03
C SER A 114 -2.87 9.46 -4.61
N ASP A 115 -3.22 9.16 -5.85
CA ASP A 115 -4.36 9.74 -6.55
C ASP A 115 -5.53 8.77 -6.45
N PHE A 116 -6.66 9.25 -5.96
CA PHE A 116 -7.86 8.46 -5.76
C PHE A 116 -9.00 8.96 -6.61
N ILE A 117 -9.69 8.04 -7.26
CA ILE A 117 -10.99 8.31 -7.84
C ILE A 117 -12.02 8.33 -6.72
N VAL A 118 -12.78 9.42 -6.63
CA VAL A 118 -13.82 9.57 -5.61
C VAL A 118 -15.13 9.03 -6.15
N THR A 119 -15.69 8.02 -5.50
CA THR A 119 -16.90 7.36 -5.98
C THR A 119 -17.89 6.99 -4.87
N GLU A 120 -19.16 7.32 -5.06
CA GLU A 120 -20.25 6.99 -4.14
C GLU A 120 -20.60 5.49 -4.18
N GLN A 121 -20.33 4.81 -5.30
CA GLN A 121 -20.62 3.36 -5.41
C GLN A 121 -19.73 2.55 -4.47
N LEU A 122 -18.51 3.01 -4.22
CA LEU A 122 -17.63 2.38 -3.24
C LEU A 122 -18.24 2.44 -1.84
N ALA A 123 -18.87 3.54 -1.46
CA ALA A 123 -19.50 3.69 -0.15
C ALA A 123 -20.54 2.60 0.11
N GLN A 124 -21.36 2.25 -0.89
CA GLN A 124 -22.37 1.20 -0.76
C GLN A 124 -21.75 -0.18 -0.58
N GLN A 125 -20.66 -0.49 -1.31
CA GLN A 125 -19.96 -1.78 -1.20
C GLN A 125 -19.25 -1.91 0.17
N LEU A 126 -18.64 -0.84 0.65
CA LEU A 126 -17.92 -0.80 1.92
C LEU A 126 -18.88 -0.83 3.12
N GLU A 127 -20.10 -0.32 2.97
CA GLU A 127 -21.13 -0.39 4.02
C GLU A 127 -21.49 -1.84 4.37
N ALA A 128 -21.54 -2.74 3.39
CA ALA A 128 -21.75 -4.17 3.64
C ALA A 128 -20.63 -4.75 4.53
N ILE A 129 -19.37 -4.43 4.24
CA ILE A 129 -18.23 -4.88 5.04
C ILE A 129 -18.30 -4.30 6.46
N LYS A 130 -18.63 -3.00 6.58
CA LYS A 130 -18.81 -2.35 7.87
C LYS A 130 -19.87 -3.04 8.73
N LYS A 131 -21.00 -3.41 8.11
CA LYS A 131 -22.10 -4.09 8.79
C LYS A 131 -21.73 -5.48 9.28
N ASP A 132 -20.99 -6.24 8.45
CA ASP A 132 -20.67 -7.64 8.76
C ASP A 132 -19.48 -7.76 9.72
N PHE A 133 -18.49 -6.86 9.64
CA PHE A 133 -17.22 -6.95 10.37
C PHE A 133 -16.99 -5.81 11.37
N ASN A 134 -17.89 -4.83 11.45
CA ASN A 134 -17.74 -3.63 12.28
C ASN A 134 -16.42 -2.88 12.03
N ILE A 135 -15.94 -2.91 10.79
CA ILE A 135 -14.75 -2.18 10.35
C ILE A 135 -15.15 -1.16 9.29
N GLU A 136 -14.76 0.09 9.51
CA GLU A 136 -14.94 1.15 8.54
C GLU A 136 -13.79 1.13 7.53
N ILE A 137 -14.10 0.89 6.26
CA ILE A 137 -13.14 0.97 5.16
C ILE A 137 -13.41 2.25 4.41
N HIS A 138 -12.36 3.03 4.17
CA HIS A 138 -12.44 4.37 3.59
C HIS A 138 -12.22 4.35 2.08
N GLY A 139 -11.55 3.31 1.57
CA GLY A 139 -11.19 3.20 0.16
C GLY A 139 -10.52 1.89 -0.21
N VAL A 140 -10.06 1.84 -1.45
CA VAL A 140 -9.35 0.71 -2.06
C VAL A 140 -8.02 1.21 -2.61
N LEU A 141 -6.94 0.49 -2.36
CA LEU A 141 -5.65 0.67 -3.03
C LEU A 141 -5.56 -0.33 -4.18
N GLY A 142 -5.52 0.20 -5.40
CA GLY A 142 -5.54 -0.58 -6.64
C GLY A 142 -4.15 -0.84 -7.24
N GLY A 143 -4.16 -1.35 -8.47
CA GLY A 143 -2.97 -1.64 -9.26
C GLY A 143 -2.11 -0.41 -9.54
N ASP A 144 -2.70 0.77 -9.65
CA ASP A 144 -2.00 2.05 -9.80
C ASP A 144 -1.08 2.36 -8.62
N PHE A 145 -1.57 2.18 -7.38
CA PHE A 145 -0.75 2.31 -6.16
C PHE A 145 0.34 1.25 -6.11
N LEU A 146 -0.02 -0.01 -6.34
CA LEU A 146 0.93 -1.12 -6.31
C LEU A 146 2.06 -0.94 -7.33
N SER A 147 1.72 -0.54 -8.57
CA SER A 147 2.69 -0.30 -9.64
C SER A 147 3.55 0.93 -9.37
N ARG A 148 2.96 2.02 -8.88
CA ARG A 148 3.69 3.28 -8.58
C ARG A 148 4.82 3.04 -7.59
N TYR A 149 4.61 2.16 -6.62
CA TYR A 149 5.57 1.88 -5.55
C TYR A 149 6.31 0.55 -5.70
N ASP A 150 6.14 -0.16 -6.84
CA ASP A 150 6.73 -1.47 -7.14
C ASP A 150 6.47 -2.50 -6.03
N TYR A 151 5.24 -2.55 -5.52
CA TYR A 151 4.86 -3.47 -4.47
C TYR A 151 4.65 -4.89 -4.99
N VAL A 152 5.15 -5.83 -4.21
CA VAL A 152 4.84 -7.27 -4.30
C VAL A 152 3.98 -7.63 -3.10
N ILE A 153 2.88 -8.32 -3.35
CA ILE A 153 2.01 -8.83 -2.28
C ILE A 153 2.46 -10.24 -1.95
N ASP A 154 2.82 -10.45 -0.69
CA ASP A 154 3.22 -11.76 -0.16
C ASP A 154 2.16 -12.25 0.84
N PHE A 155 1.30 -13.14 0.37
CA PHE A 155 0.25 -13.75 1.19
C PHE A 155 0.77 -14.79 2.18
N LYS A 156 2.02 -15.25 2.04
CA LYS A 156 2.64 -16.14 3.02
C LYS A 156 3.07 -15.38 4.26
N GLU A 157 3.73 -14.24 4.04
CA GLU A 157 4.23 -13.38 5.12
C GLU A 157 3.20 -12.31 5.54
N LEU A 158 2.07 -12.19 4.82
CA LEU A 158 0.96 -11.22 5.01
C LEU A 158 1.46 -9.77 5.01
N VAL A 159 2.31 -9.47 4.04
CA VAL A 159 2.88 -8.14 3.83
C VAL A 159 2.84 -7.75 2.35
N ALA A 160 2.75 -6.46 2.07
CA ALA A 160 3.15 -5.90 0.79
C ALA A 160 4.52 -5.24 0.97
N TYR A 161 5.48 -5.56 0.10
CA TYR A 161 6.82 -4.96 0.17
C TYR A 161 7.24 -4.36 -1.17
N SER A 162 7.87 -3.20 -1.11
CA SER A 162 8.40 -2.52 -2.28
C SER A 162 9.81 -2.99 -2.58
N LYS A 163 10.08 -3.30 -3.85
CA LYS A 163 11.45 -3.61 -4.33
C LYS A 163 12.34 -2.36 -4.47
N ARG A 164 11.78 -1.16 -4.29
CA ARG A 164 12.57 0.06 -4.32
C ARG A 164 13.42 0.17 -3.07
N LYS A 165 14.73 0.26 -3.26
CA LYS A 165 15.65 0.54 -2.14
C LYS A 165 15.29 1.88 -1.51
N CYS A 166 15.15 1.92 -0.20
CA CYS A 166 15.05 3.18 0.53
C CYS A 166 16.27 4.06 0.22
N LYS A 167 16.07 5.24 -0.37
CA LYS A 167 17.16 6.21 -0.44
C LYS A 167 17.42 6.65 1.00
N ARG A 168 18.54 6.22 1.58
CA ARG A 168 19.03 6.80 2.85
C ARG A 168 19.17 8.31 2.62
N THR A 169 18.28 9.10 3.16
CA THR A 169 18.54 10.54 3.37
C THR A 169 19.72 10.64 4.34
N LYS A 170 20.85 11.14 3.82
CA LYS A 170 22.02 11.48 4.63
C LYS A 170 21.72 12.69 5.50
#